data_b130ba0dd916142e862b3a85bf5638e7
#
_entry.id   b130ba0dd916142e862b3a85bf5638e7
#
_cell.length_a   1.000
_cell.length_b   1.000
_cell.length_c   1.000
_cell.angle_alpha   90.00
_cell.angle_beta   90.00
_cell.angle_gamma   90.00
#
_symmetry.space_group_name_H-M   'P 1'
#
loop_
_entity.id
_entity.type
_entity.pdbx_description
1 polymer ?
#
loop_
_entity_poly.entity_id
_entity_poly.type
_entity_poly.pdbx_seq_one_letter_code
_entity_poly.pdbx_strand_id
1 'polypeptide(L)'
;MPVPLIDVPTGLLAELRRVRAGADNDRDAALSTLGLRPLTGGMQNDLYLWTSPHGDDVVIKLYVKTDRQRMEREWAALTLLAPHQLGTVPAPLWRDEAPVEPAIGMTRLHGKPLIEAADQLAALRALAHTTTQLQAVPLTGLLAGLPRIDTGEHYMVRLTQAWPEQLAGQPDDPLTPAMQQLLAAWQRSGDAALVTAPAMPVLSRGDANLLNWMTTDNGAACVDFEYAGFSNVAFDAADLIEHISGRAVPDSIWTQLLPDLGVTDANRRQFTANQRTCALRWLAVLWKQRDRRREEFTVQHERVEMLYNSTNPYA
;
A
#
# COMPACT_ATOMS: atom_id res chain seq x y z
N MET A 1 -26.33 -0.25 -9.57
CA MET A 1 -27.09 0.89 -9.00
C MET A 1 -26.10 1.77 -8.28
N PRO A 2 -26.22 3.11 -8.32
CA PRO A 2 -25.36 3.97 -7.51
C PRO A 2 -25.53 3.57 -6.04
N VAL A 3 -24.41 3.48 -5.32
CA VAL A 3 -24.44 3.24 -3.87
C VAL A 3 -25.19 4.42 -3.24
N PRO A 4 -26.25 4.19 -2.44
CA PRO A 4 -26.96 5.27 -1.80
C PRO A 4 -25.99 6.01 -0.86
N LEU A 5 -25.84 7.32 -1.06
CA LEU A 5 -25.14 8.17 -0.12
C LEU A 5 -25.94 8.14 1.21
N ILE A 6 -25.30 7.64 2.24
CA ILE A 6 -25.82 7.68 3.60
C ILE A 6 -25.47 9.05 4.18
N ASP A 7 -26.38 9.68 4.91
CA ASP A 7 -26.09 10.93 5.57
C ASP A 7 -24.94 10.82 6.56
N VAL A 8 -24.07 11.82 6.60
CA VAL A 8 -22.94 11.85 7.56
C VAL A 8 -23.48 11.84 8.98
N PRO A 9 -23.13 10.85 9.79
CA PRO A 9 -23.62 10.77 11.17
C PRO A 9 -22.87 11.77 12.08
N THR A 10 -23.07 13.06 11.87
CA THR A 10 -22.31 14.15 12.51
C THR A 10 -22.34 14.09 14.03
N GLY A 11 -23.48 13.76 14.63
CA GLY A 11 -23.62 13.57 16.08
C GLY A 11 -22.75 12.40 16.58
N LEU A 12 -22.77 11.26 15.88
CA LEU A 12 -21.94 10.10 16.19
C LEU A 12 -20.44 10.44 16.11
N LEU A 13 -20.03 11.14 15.04
CA LEU A 13 -18.62 11.52 14.87
C LEU A 13 -18.14 12.50 15.93
N ALA A 14 -19.00 13.44 16.35
CA ALA A 14 -18.66 14.36 17.45
C ALA A 14 -18.44 13.60 18.76
N GLU A 15 -19.31 12.65 19.09
CA GLU A 15 -19.17 11.82 20.28
C GLU A 15 -17.96 10.88 20.19
N LEU A 16 -17.69 10.27 19.04
CA LEU A 16 -16.49 9.47 18.83
C LEU A 16 -15.21 10.25 19.10
N ARG A 17 -15.11 11.49 18.57
CA ARG A 17 -13.96 12.37 18.84
C ARG A 17 -13.86 12.73 20.33
N ARG A 18 -14.98 12.98 20.98
CA ARG A 18 -15.02 13.26 22.42
C ARG A 18 -14.51 12.07 23.25
N VAL A 19 -14.98 10.86 22.96
CA VAL A 19 -14.52 9.62 23.62
C VAL A 19 -13.02 9.40 23.40
N ARG A 20 -12.52 9.71 22.19
CA ARG A 20 -11.08 9.58 21.88
C ARG A 20 -10.21 10.60 22.62
N ALA A 21 -10.69 11.84 22.76
CA ALA A 21 -9.96 12.91 23.44
C ALA A 21 -9.99 12.77 24.98
N GLY A 22 -10.95 12.02 25.53
CA GLY A 22 -11.09 11.78 26.95
C GLY A 22 -10.08 10.78 27.49
N ALA A 23 -9.72 10.96 28.79
CA ALA A 23 -8.93 9.99 29.55
C ALA A 23 -9.82 8.89 30.18
N ASP A 24 -10.91 8.53 29.52
CA ASP A 24 -11.88 7.58 30.05
C ASP A 24 -11.25 6.19 30.24
N ASN A 25 -11.26 5.72 31.47
CA ASN A 25 -10.83 4.36 31.82
C ASN A 25 -11.74 3.27 31.21
N ASP A 26 -12.84 3.65 30.56
CA ASP A 26 -13.83 2.75 29.96
C ASP A 26 -14.19 3.15 28.52
N ARG A 27 -13.15 3.41 27.72
CA ARG A 27 -13.28 3.79 26.31
C ARG A 27 -14.09 2.76 25.51
N ASP A 28 -13.88 1.48 25.76
CA ASP A 28 -14.55 0.41 25.01
C ASP A 28 -16.06 0.36 25.32
N ALA A 29 -16.47 0.59 26.57
CA ALA A 29 -17.89 0.70 26.92
C ALA A 29 -18.54 1.92 26.30
N ALA A 30 -17.85 3.08 26.29
CA ALA A 30 -18.35 4.29 25.64
C ALA A 30 -18.53 4.08 24.12
N LEU A 31 -17.57 3.47 23.44
CA LEU A 31 -17.68 3.12 22.01
C LEU A 31 -18.84 2.14 21.77
N SER A 32 -18.97 1.11 22.60
CA SER A 32 -20.08 0.15 22.51
C SER A 32 -21.44 0.81 22.65
N THR A 33 -21.57 1.79 23.54
CA THR A 33 -22.81 2.59 23.72
C THR A 33 -23.17 3.37 22.46
N LEU A 34 -22.17 3.80 21.69
CA LEU A 34 -22.35 4.47 20.40
C LEU A 34 -22.61 3.49 19.23
N GLY A 35 -22.64 2.18 19.49
CA GLY A 35 -22.73 1.16 18.45
C GLY A 35 -21.46 1.03 17.64
N LEU A 36 -20.31 1.49 18.16
CA LEU A 36 -19.01 1.45 17.51
C LEU A 36 -18.18 0.30 18.07
N ARG A 37 -17.52 -0.42 17.17
CA ARG A 37 -16.55 -1.45 17.51
C ARG A 37 -15.22 -1.15 16.82
N PRO A 38 -14.12 -0.98 17.57
CA PRO A 38 -12.80 -0.81 16.98
C PRO A 38 -12.45 -2.00 16.07
N LEU A 39 -11.87 -1.71 14.92
CA LEU A 39 -11.27 -2.71 14.04
C LEU A 39 -9.76 -2.69 14.23
N THR A 40 -9.19 -3.88 14.37
CA THR A 40 -7.72 -4.07 14.47
C THR A 40 -7.10 -4.01 13.08
N GLY A 41 -5.89 -3.45 12.96
CA GLY A 41 -5.10 -3.46 11.73
C GLY A 41 -4.65 -2.10 11.20
N GLY A 42 -5.23 -0.99 11.66
CA GLY A 42 -4.76 0.35 11.31
C GLY A 42 -3.50 0.75 12.09
N MET A 43 -2.36 0.94 11.42
CA MET A 43 -1.14 1.44 12.10
C MET A 43 -1.09 2.97 12.20
N GLN A 44 -1.84 3.68 11.38
CA GLN A 44 -1.77 5.14 11.27
C GLN A 44 -3.10 5.86 11.48
N ASN A 45 -4.21 5.18 11.23
CA ASN A 45 -5.56 5.70 11.33
C ASN A 45 -6.39 4.76 12.19
N ASP A 46 -7.42 5.29 12.84
CA ASP A 46 -8.33 4.48 13.63
C ASP A 46 -9.53 4.04 12.77
N LEU A 47 -9.85 2.77 12.86
CA LEU A 47 -10.94 2.13 12.14
C LEU A 47 -12.02 1.68 13.12
N TYR A 48 -13.28 1.96 12.77
CA TYR A 48 -14.43 1.53 13.54
C TYR A 48 -15.47 0.89 12.64
N LEU A 49 -16.06 -0.20 13.11
CA LEU A 49 -17.28 -0.72 12.53
C LEU A 49 -18.48 -0.09 13.22
N TRP A 50 -19.38 0.43 12.43
CA TRP A 50 -20.66 0.97 12.86
C TRP A 50 -21.78 0.32 12.08
N THR A 51 -22.80 -0.18 12.77
CA THR A 51 -24.03 -0.64 12.12
C THR A 51 -24.99 0.54 12.04
N SER A 52 -25.34 0.94 10.82
CA SER A 52 -26.26 2.05 10.58
C SER A 52 -27.66 1.77 11.14
N PRO A 53 -28.50 2.77 11.35
CA PRO A 53 -29.91 2.56 11.73
C PRO A 53 -30.71 1.70 10.74
N HIS A 54 -30.23 1.59 9.50
CA HIS A 54 -30.83 0.77 8.45
C HIS A 54 -30.28 -0.67 8.41
N GLY A 55 -29.33 -1.01 9.30
CA GLY A 55 -28.74 -2.33 9.41
C GLY A 55 -27.50 -2.56 8.54
N ASP A 56 -26.99 -1.50 7.86
CA ASP A 56 -25.80 -1.62 7.03
C ASP A 56 -24.53 -1.53 7.87
N ASP A 57 -23.58 -2.39 7.60
CA ASP A 57 -22.24 -2.32 8.19
C ASP A 57 -21.38 -1.27 7.48
N VAL A 58 -21.02 -0.24 8.19
CA VAL A 58 -20.17 0.88 7.72
C VAL A 58 -18.82 0.84 8.42
N VAL A 59 -17.74 0.89 7.66
CA VAL A 59 -16.41 1.12 8.18
C VAL A 59 -16.16 2.62 8.21
N ILE A 60 -15.90 3.15 9.42
CA ILE A 60 -15.49 4.54 9.63
C ILE A 60 -13.98 4.56 9.77
N LYS A 61 -13.29 5.23 8.86
CA LYS A 61 -11.84 5.51 8.95
C LYS A 61 -11.64 6.94 9.41
N LEU A 62 -11.03 7.09 10.58
CA LEU A 62 -10.74 8.38 11.20
C LEU A 62 -9.25 8.70 11.00
N TYR A 63 -8.96 9.83 10.34
CA TYR A 63 -7.59 10.25 10.04
C TYR A 63 -7.03 11.06 11.21
N VAL A 64 -6.24 10.38 12.05
CA VAL A 64 -5.72 10.95 13.30
C VAL A 64 -4.45 11.79 13.12
N LYS A 65 -3.78 11.63 11.99
CA LYS A 65 -2.62 12.45 11.61
C LYS A 65 -3.08 13.60 10.71
N THR A 66 -2.42 14.74 10.86
CA THR A 66 -2.74 16.00 10.18
C THR A 66 -2.58 16.00 8.66
N ASP A 67 -2.25 14.85 8.04
CA ASP A 67 -2.10 14.73 6.60
C ASP A 67 -3.47 14.57 5.92
N ARG A 68 -4.14 15.71 5.71
CA ARG A 68 -5.42 15.78 4.99
C ARG A 68 -5.34 15.23 3.57
N GLN A 69 -4.17 15.28 2.94
CA GLN A 69 -4.02 14.80 1.57
C GLN A 69 -4.30 13.30 1.47
N ARG A 70 -4.09 12.52 2.53
CA ARG A 70 -4.39 11.09 2.54
C ARG A 70 -5.89 10.83 2.47
N MET A 71 -6.68 11.54 3.29
CA MET A 71 -8.14 11.43 3.23
C MET A 71 -8.69 11.83 1.87
N GLU A 72 -8.26 12.98 1.36
CA GLU A 72 -8.71 13.48 0.04
C GLU A 72 -8.35 12.51 -1.07
N ARG A 73 -7.16 11.91 -1.01
CA ARG A 73 -6.68 10.93 -1.97
C ARG A 73 -7.49 9.64 -1.93
N GLU A 74 -7.74 9.09 -0.73
CA GLU A 74 -8.56 7.90 -0.55
C GLU A 74 -9.99 8.14 -1.01
N TRP A 75 -10.59 9.27 -0.62
CA TRP A 75 -11.93 9.65 -1.09
C TRP A 75 -12.00 9.77 -2.60
N ALA A 76 -11.03 10.43 -3.23
CA ALA A 76 -10.95 10.58 -4.68
C ALA A 76 -10.84 9.22 -5.38
N ALA A 77 -10.01 8.30 -4.86
CA ALA A 77 -9.83 6.96 -5.39
C ALA A 77 -11.12 6.14 -5.30
N LEU A 78 -11.74 6.08 -4.13
CA LEU A 78 -12.98 5.33 -3.92
C LEU A 78 -14.12 5.91 -4.77
N THR A 79 -14.22 7.25 -4.89
CA THR A 79 -15.22 7.90 -5.74
C THR A 79 -15.00 7.60 -7.23
N LEU A 80 -13.75 7.55 -7.68
CA LEU A 80 -13.41 7.17 -9.05
C LEU A 80 -13.78 5.71 -9.34
N LEU A 81 -13.60 4.82 -8.37
CA LEU A 81 -13.86 3.38 -8.49
C LEU A 81 -15.34 3.00 -8.36
N ALA A 82 -16.13 3.79 -7.63
CA ALA A 82 -17.53 3.47 -7.32
C ALA A 82 -18.40 3.17 -8.55
N PRO A 83 -18.34 3.92 -9.69
CA PRO A 83 -19.11 3.62 -10.89
C PRO A 83 -18.81 2.28 -11.54
N HIS A 84 -17.61 1.72 -11.29
CA HIS A 84 -17.16 0.46 -11.90
C HIS A 84 -17.67 -0.78 -11.16
N GLN A 85 -18.25 -0.63 -9.96
CA GLN A 85 -18.91 -1.69 -9.18
C GLN A 85 -18.07 -2.97 -9.06
N LEU A 86 -16.77 -2.83 -8.82
CA LEU A 86 -15.82 -3.96 -8.82
C LEU A 86 -16.12 -5.02 -7.75
N GLY A 87 -16.83 -4.66 -6.68
CA GLY A 87 -17.14 -5.57 -5.58
C GLY A 87 -15.93 -6.00 -4.72
N THR A 88 -14.74 -5.68 -5.19
CA THR A 88 -13.45 -6.01 -4.56
C THR A 88 -12.78 -4.81 -3.89
N VAL A 89 -13.46 -3.67 -3.88
CA VAL A 89 -13.03 -2.43 -3.21
C VAL A 89 -14.18 -1.84 -2.40
N PRO A 90 -13.93 -1.12 -1.31
CA PRO A 90 -14.98 -0.47 -0.55
C PRO A 90 -15.68 0.59 -1.40
N ALA A 91 -16.99 0.69 -1.28
CA ALA A 91 -17.73 1.81 -1.86
C ALA A 91 -17.73 2.99 -0.86
N PRO A 92 -17.46 4.24 -1.31
CA PRO A 92 -17.55 5.41 -0.46
C PRO A 92 -19.01 5.72 -0.16
N LEU A 93 -19.34 6.00 1.09
CA LEU A 93 -20.69 6.32 1.54
C LEU A 93 -20.83 7.80 1.88
N TRP A 94 -19.87 8.35 2.58
CA TRP A 94 -19.81 9.77 2.99
C TRP A 94 -18.40 10.16 3.40
N ARG A 95 -18.12 11.46 3.45
CA ARG A 95 -16.92 12.03 4.06
C ARG A 95 -17.30 13.16 5.03
N ASP A 96 -16.53 13.31 6.09
CA ASP A 96 -16.59 14.40 7.03
C ASP A 96 -15.27 15.17 7.02
N GLU A 97 -15.35 16.46 6.68
CA GLU A 97 -14.18 17.34 6.49
C GLU A 97 -13.85 18.14 7.76
N ALA A 98 -14.16 17.61 8.95
CA ALA A 98 -13.84 18.29 10.20
C ALA A 98 -12.36 18.72 10.24
N PRO A 99 -12.03 19.88 10.84
CA PRO A 99 -10.65 20.38 10.89
C PRO A 99 -9.72 19.45 11.69
N VAL A 100 -10.28 18.72 12.64
CA VAL A 100 -9.55 17.75 13.47
C VAL A 100 -10.16 16.38 13.25
N GLU A 101 -9.32 15.39 12.98
CA GLU A 101 -9.71 14.00 12.76
C GLU A 101 -10.85 13.85 11.75
N PRO A 102 -10.64 14.28 10.48
CA PRO A 102 -11.62 14.06 9.43
C PRO A 102 -11.86 12.56 9.22
N ALA A 103 -13.00 12.20 8.61
CA ALA A 103 -13.40 10.81 8.48
C ALA A 103 -14.00 10.47 7.12
N ILE A 104 -13.88 9.19 6.74
CA ILE A 104 -14.59 8.59 5.61
C ILE A 104 -15.43 7.43 6.14
N GLY A 105 -16.69 7.36 5.70
CA GLY A 105 -17.52 6.17 5.81
C GLY A 105 -17.52 5.40 4.50
N MET A 106 -17.32 4.11 4.59
CA MET A 106 -17.27 3.21 3.43
C MET A 106 -17.94 1.87 3.75
N THR A 107 -18.33 1.13 2.72
CA THR A 107 -18.89 -0.22 2.90
C THR A 107 -17.85 -1.16 3.49
N ARG A 108 -18.33 -2.10 4.31
CA ARG A 108 -17.50 -3.18 4.83
C ARG A 108 -17.28 -4.24 3.76
N LEU A 109 -16.04 -4.65 3.57
CA LEU A 109 -15.69 -5.87 2.84
C LEU A 109 -15.60 -7.04 3.82
N HIS A 110 -16.16 -8.18 3.43
CA HIS A 110 -16.11 -9.42 4.21
C HIS A 110 -15.10 -10.36 3.59
N GLY A 111 -14.12 -10.81 4.37
CA GLY A 111 -13.06 -11.68 3.88
C GLY A 111 -12.10 -12.09 4.99
N LYS A 112 -11.13 -12.93 4.62
CA LYS A 112 -10.01 -13.33 5.47
C LYS A 112 -8.73 -12.71 4.93
N PRO A 113 -7.71 -12.43 5.76
CA PRO A 113 -6.43 -11.95 5.27
C PRO A 113 -5.90 -12.84 4.13
N LEU A 114 -5.49 -12.23 3.02
CA LEU A 114 -5.03 -12.96 1.84
C LEU A 114 -3.81 -13.82 2.14
N ILE A 115 -2.93 -13.35 3.02
CA ILE A 115 -1.73 -14.09 3.44
C ILE A 115 -2.04 -15.39 4.19
N GLU A 116 -3.26 -15.57 4.71
CA GLU A 116 -3.73 -16.77 5.41
C GLU A 116 -4.41 -17.78 4.47
N ALA A 117 -4.46 -17.49 3.16
CA ALA A 117 -5.11 -18.38 2.21
C ALA A 117 -4.39 -19.73 2.11
N ALA A 118 -5.15 -20.82 2.17
CA ALA A 118 -4.61 -22.19 2.07
C ALA A 118 -3.98 -22.45 0.67
N ASP A 119 -4.57 -21.91 -0.39
CA ASP A 119 -4.00 -21.90 -1.74
C ASP A 119 -3.48 -20.49 -2.03
N GLN A 120 -2.21 -20.26 -1.72
CA GLN A 120 -1.55 -18.98 -1.88
C GLN A 120 -1.46 -18.55 -3.35
N LEU A 121 -1.21 -19.49 -4.27
CA LEU A 121 -1.10 -19.18 -5.71
C LEU A 121 -2.46 -18.72 -6.26
N ALA A 122 -3.54 -19.42 -5.93
CA ALA A 122 -4.88 -19.02 -6.35
C ALA A 122 -5.29 -17.65 -5.77
N ALA A 123 -4.98 -17.40 -4.50
CA ALA A 123 -5.27 -16.12 -3.85
C ALA A 123 -4.50 -14.95 -4.49
N LEU A 124 -3.23 -15.16 -4.83
CA LEU A 124 -2.41 -14.14 -5.50
C LEU A 124 -2.78 -13.95 -6.98
N ARG A 125 -3.29 -14.96 -7.66
CA ARG A 125 -3.91 -14.79 -8.99
C ARG A 125 -5.17 -13.94 -8.93
N ALA A 126 -5.99 -14.15 -7.92
CA ALA A 126 -7.16 -13.31 -7.69
C ALA A 126 -6.76 -11.85 -7.38
N LEU A 127 -5.68 -11.64 -6.60
CA LEU A 127 -5.10 -10.32 -6.38
C LEU A 127 -4.63 -9.68 -7.69
N ALA A 128 -3.87 -10.41 -8.51
CA ALA A 128 -3.40 -9.92 -9.82
C ALA A 128 -4.56 -9.52 -10.73
N HIS A 129 -5.63 -10.32 -10.74
CA HIS A 129 -6.85 -10.01 -11.48
C HIS A 129 -7.50 -8.70 -11.01
N THR A 130 -7.69 -8.52 -9.70
CA THR A 130 -8.24 -7.28 -9.14
C THR A 130 -7.32 -6.09 -9.44
N THR A 131 -6.01 -6.25 -9.33
CA THR A 131 -5.03 -5.21 -9.69
C THR A 131 -5.20 -4.78 -11.15
N THR A 132 -5.34 -5.74 -12.07
CA THR A 132 -5.58 -5.45 -13.51
C THR A 132 -6.90 -4.70 -13.71
N GLN A 133 -7.96 -5.04 -12.98
CA GLN A 133 -9.23 -4.31 -13.03
C GLN A 133 -9.08 -2.86 -12.56
N LEU A 134 -8.33 -2.62 -11.47
CA LEU A 134 -8.02 -1.26 -10.99
C LEU A 134 -7.23 -0.47 -12.03
N GLN A 135 -6.20 -1.08 -12.60
CA GLN A 135 -5.33 -0.46 -13.61
C GLN A 135 -6.06 -0.14 -14.92
N ALA A 136 -7.16 -0.83 -15.22
CA ALA A 136 -8.00 -0.56 -16.39
C ALA A 136 -8.93 0.66 -16.19
N VAL A 137 -9.11 1.14 -14.96
CA VAL A 137 -9.94 2.32 -14.70
C VAL A 137 -9.22 3.59 -15.16
N PRO A 138 -9.83 4.41 -16.04
CA PRO A 138 -9.22 5.64 -16.52
C PRO A 138 -8.94 6.62 -15.37
N LEU A 139 -7.69 7.05 -15.28
CA LEU A 139 -7.27 8.06 -14.31
C LEU A 139 -7.86 9.43 -14.69
N THR A 140 -8.60 10.04 -13.76
CA THR A 140 -9.19 11.36 -13.94
C THR A 140 -9.13 12.19 -12.65
N GLY A 141 -9.43 13.46 -12.73
CA GLY A 141 -9.56 14.36 -11.58
C GLY A 141 -8.27 14.50 -10.78
N LEU A 142 -8.40 14.52 -9.46
CA LEU A 142 -7.29 14.71 -8.52
C LEU A 142 -6.17 13.69 -8.74
N LEU A 143 -6.53 12.42 -8.95
CA LEU A 143 -5.54 11.34 -9.04
C LEU A 143 -4.66 11.43 -10.29
N ALA A 144 -5.16 12.01 -11.38
CA ALA A 144 -4.39 12.21 -12.60
C ALA A 144 -3.27 13.25 -12.44
N GLY A 145 -3.41 14.17 -11.49
CA GLY A 145 -2.44 15.24 -11.21
C GLY A 145 -1.45 14.94 -10.08
N LEU A 146 -1.63 13.84 -9.36
CA LEU A 146 -0.82 13.52 -8.19
C LEU A 146 0.05 12.29 -8.44
N PRO A 147 1.39 12.40 -8.31
CA PRO A 147 2.23 11.23 -8.27
C PRO A 147 1.92 10.40 -7.01
N ARG A 148 2.21 9.12 -7.05
CA ARG A 148 2.24 8.31 -5.83
C ARG A 148 3.28 8.86 -4.86
N ILE A 149 3.02 8.72 -3.55
CA ILE A 149 3.99 9.07 -2.51
C ILE A 149 5.29 8.25 -2.68
N ASP A 150 5.18 6.97 -3.01
CA ASP A 150 6.29 6.05 -3.24
C ASP A 150 6.52 5.81 -4.74
N THR A 151 6.66 6.87 -5.53
CA THR A 151 7.02 6.78 -6.95
C THR A 151 8.49 6.42 -7.15
N GLY A 152 8.84 6.05 -8.38
CA GLY A 152 10.24 5.90 -8.77
C GLY A 152 11.06 7.15 -8.43
N GLU A 153 10.52 8.34 -8.60
CA GLU A 153 11.18 9.60 -8.21
C GLU A 153 11.44 9.69 -6.70
N HIS A 154 10.47 9.33 -5.88
CA HIS A 154 10.65 9.29 -4.42
C HIS A 154 11.73 8.28 -4.01
N TYR A 155 11.75 7.10 -4.64
CA TYR A 155 12.77 6.09 -4.41
C TYR A 155 14.14 6.57 -4.86
N MET A 156 14.20 7.28 -6.00
CA MET A 156 15.42 7.91 -6.50
C MET A 156 16.01 8.90 -5.50
N VAL A 157 15.20 9.81 -4.95
CA VAL A 157 15.65 10.77 -3.92
C VAL A 157 16.21 10.05 -2.70
N ARG A 158 15.53 8.99 -2.24
CA ARG A 158 16.02 8.19 -1.10
C ARG A 158 17.38 7.56 -1.37
N LEU A 159 17.58 7.00 -2.55
CA LEU A 159 18.80 6.27 -2.92
C LEU A 159 19.94 7.19 -3.34
N THR A 160 19.66 8.37 -3.88
CA THR A 160 20.68 9.31 -4.36
C THR A 160 21.08 10.38 -3.35
N GLN A 161 20.26 10.65 -2.36
CA GLN A 161 20.49 11.72 -1.38
C GLN A 161 20.45 11.19 0.06
N ALA A 162 19.28 10.74 0.52
CA ALA A 162 19.07 10.45 1.93
C ALA A 162 19.90 9.27 2.46
N TRP A 163 20.00 8.17 1.71
CA TRP A 163 20.75 7.00 2.17
C TRP A 163 22.27 7.18 2.10
N PRO A 164 22.86 7.75 1.03
CA PRO A 164 24.28 8.12 1.03
C PRO A 164 24.71 8.96 2.24
N GLU A 165 23.90 9.97 2.61
CA GLU A 165 24.16 10.81 3.79
C GLU A 165 24.14 10.00 5.08
N GLN A 166 23.18 9.06 5.22
CA GLN A 166 23.10 8.21 6.39
C GLN A 166 24.28 7.25 6.51
N LEU A 167 24.75 6.69 5.39
CA LEU A 167 25.94 5.83 5.34
C LEU A 167 27.21 6.62 5.68
N ALA A 168 27.33 7.82 5.13
CA ALA A 168 28.46 8.72 5.44
C ALA A 168 28.51 9.13 6.92
N GLY A 169 27.34 9.21 7.58
CA GLY A 169 27.23 9.49 9.01
C GLY A 169 27.61 8.30 9.93
N GLN A 170 27.87 7.12 9.35
CA GLN A 170 28.22 5.90 10.09
C GLN A 170 29.42 5.17 9.45
N PRO A 171 30.57 5.82 9.30
CA PRO A 171 31.72 5.27 8.57
C PRO A 171 32.34 4.05 9.27
N ASP A 172 32.23 3.97 10.59
CA ASP A 172 32.81 2.91 11.41
C ASP A 172 31.89 1.68 11.56
N ASP A 173 30.67 1.74 11.05
CA ASP A 173 29.78 0.58 11.07
C ASP A 173 30.26 -0.49 10.09
N PRO A 174 30.45 -1.76 10.54
CA PRO A 174 31.04 -2.82 9.72
C PRO A 174 30.21 -3.16 8.46
N LEU A 175 28.93 -2.80 8.43
CA LEU A 175 28.03 -3.04 7.28
C LEU A 175 28.06 -1.88 6.26
N THR A 176 28.55 -0.70 6.64
CA THR A 176 28.56 0.46 5.76
C THR A 176 29.27 0.19 4.41
N PRO A 177 30.44 -0.46 4.36
CA PRO A 177 31.09 -0.73 3.06
C PRO A 177 30.25 -1.61 2.14
N ALA A 178 29.57 -2.63 2.66
CA ALA A 178 28.71 -3.51 1.87
C ALA A 178 27.50 -2.73 1.31
N MET A 179 26.87 -1.89 2.12
CA MET A 179 25.74 -1.04 1.67
C MET A 179 26.17 -0.06 0.59
N GLN A 180 27.36 0.55 0.72
CA GLN A 180 27.93 1.44 -0.29
C GLN A 180 28.22 0.69 -1.60
N GLN A 181 28.68 -0.55 -1.54
CA GLN A 181 28.90 -1.38 -2.74
C GLN A 181 27.59 -1.68 -3.48
N LEU A 182 26.51 -2.05 -2.76
CA LEU A 182 25.20 -2.28 -3.36
C LEU A 182 24.64 -1.01 -3.99
N LEU A 183 24.73 0.11 -3.31
CA LEU A 183 24.29 1.41 -3.84
C LEU A 183 25.08 1.79 -5.10
N ALA A 184 26.40 1.60 -5.09
CA ALA A 184 27.24 1.85 -6.25
C ALA A 184 26.95 0.88 -7.42
N ALA A 185 26.59 -0.39 -7.14
CA ALA A 185 26.13 -1.33 -8.16
C ALA A 185 24.84 -0.83 -8.83
N TRP A 186 23.86 -0.39 -8.03
CA TRP A 186 22.63 0.19 -8.56
C TRP A 186 22.90 1.47 -9.39
N GLN A 187 23.76 2.36 -8.94
CA GLN A 187 24.12 3.58 -9.68
C GLN A 187 24.74 3.26 -11.05
N ARG A 188 25.53 2.18 -11.14
CA ARG A 188 26.17 1.75 -12.39
C ARG A 188 25.28 0.94 -13.32
N SER A 189 24.19 0.34 -12.82
CA SER A 189 23.33 -0.58 -13.59
C SER A 189 22.52 0.09 -14.70
N GLY A 190 22.31 1.41 -14.61
CA GLY A 190 21.38 2.13 -15.47
C GLY A 190 19.92 2.01 -15.04
N ASP A 191 19.64 1.38 -13.92
CA ASP A 191 18.26 1.16 -13.41
C ASP A 191 17.54 2.50 -13.18
N ALA A 192 18.26 3.52 -12.71
CA ALA A 192 17.69 4.85 -12.48
C ALA A 192 17.00 5.41 -13.73
N ALA A 193 17.64 5.29 -14.90
CA ALA A 193 17.08 5.77 -16.16
C ALA A 193 15.84 4.95 -16.60
N LEU A 194 15.82 3.65 -16.34
CA LEU A 194 14.67 2.78 -16.64
C LEU A 194 13.49 3.05 -15.70
N VAL A 195 13.75 3.28 -14.42
CA VAL A 195 12.70 3.61 -13.41
C VAL A 195 12.00 4.91 -13.75
N THR A 196 12.73 5.91 -14.24
CA THR A 196 12.19 7.23 -14.63
C THR A 196 11.75 7.30 -16.09
N ALA A 197 11.91 6.23 -16.87
CA ALA A 197 11.49 6.20 -18.26
C ALA A 197 9.95 6.35 -18.37
N PRO A 198 9.47 7.10 -19.37
CA PRO A 198 8.04 7.24 -19.62
C PRO A 198 7.36 5.88 -19.77
N ALA A 199 6.19 5.73 -19.14
CA ALA A 199 5.33 4.56 -19.25
C ALA A 199 3.87 4.99 -19.26
N MET A 200 2.98 4.12 -19.75
CA MET A 200 1.54 4.38 -19.69
C MET A 200 1.09 4.43 -18.21
N PRO A 201 0.50 5.56 -17.79
CA PRO A 201 0.03 5.67 -16.42
C PRO A 201 -1.21 4.81 -16.20
N VAL A 202 -1.24 4.14 -15.04
CA VAL A 202 -2.39 3.35 -14.59
C VAL A 202 -2.80 3.80 -13.19
N LEU A 203 -4.06 3.57 -12.84
CA LEU A 203 -4.52 3.75 -11.47
C LEU A 203 -3.80 2.72 -10.57
N SER A 204 -3.21 3.23 -9.50
CA SER A 204 -2.56 2.42 -8.47
C SER A 204 -3.15 2.71 -7.11
N ARG A 205 -3.30 1.68 -6.28
CA ARG A 205 -3.66 1.83 -4.88
C ARG A 205 -2.57 2.56 -4.08
N GLY A 206 -1.33 2.48 -4.53
CA GLY A 206 -0.20 3.22 -3.98
C GLY A 206 0.44 2.60 -2.74
N ASP A 207 -0.11 1.53 -2.22
CA ASP A 207 0.44 0.77 -1.10
C ASP A 207 0.51 -0.73 -1.47
N ALA A 208 1.72 -1.26 -1.56
CA ALA A 208 1.98 -2.64 -1.97
C ALA A 208 1.83 -3.66 -0.82
N ASN A 209 1.35 -3.22 0.35
CA ASN A 209 1.22 -4.09 1.52
C ASN A 209 0.16 -5.18 1.32
N LEU A 210 0.58 -6.45 1.39
CA LEU A 210 -0.32 -7.62 1.30
C LEU A 210 -1.31 -7.71 2.47
N LEU A 211 -1.03 -7.08 3.61
CA LEU A 211 -1.95 -7.03 4.74
C LEU A 211 -3.24 -6.24 4.44
N ASN A 212 -3.24 -5.42 3.38
CA ASN A 212 -4.40 -4.68 2.90
C ASN A 212 -5.24 -5.47 1.90
N TRP A 213 -4.98 -6.77 1.76
CA TRP A 213 -5.70 -7.66 0.86
C TRP A 213 -6.43 -8.78 1.61
N MET A 214 -7.60 -9.13 1.13
CA MET A 214 -8.45 -10.17 1.68
C MET A 214 -8.90 -11.12 0.58
N THR A 215 -9.07 -12.40 0.92
CA THR A 215 -9.83 -13.35 0.10
C THR A 215 -11.32 -13.23 0.44
N THR A 216 -12.15 -13.11 -0.58
CA THR A 216 -13.61 -13.02 -0.48
C THR A 216 -14.26 -14.00 -1.43
N ASP A 217 -15.58 -14.17 -1.36
CA ASP A 217 -16.33 -15.00 -2.32
C ASP A 217 -16.24 -14.46 -3.77
N ASN A 218 -15.90 -13.17 -3.93
CA ASN A 218 -15.75 -12.51 -5.21
C ASN A 218 -14.30 -12.46 -5.72
N GLY A 219 -13.37 -13.14 -5.06
CA GLY A 219 -11.94 -13.12 -5.37
C GLY A 219 -11.11 -12.38 -4.33
N ALA A 220 -10.06 -11.68 -4.72
CA ALA A 220 -9.27 -10.87 -3.82
C ALA A 220 -9.79 -9.43 -3.77
N ALA A 221 -10.01 -8.95 -2.56
CA ALA A 221 -10.44 -7.57 -2.31
C ALA A 221 -9.35 -6.77 -1.61
N CYS A 222 -9.30 -5.46 -1.83
CA CYS A 222 -8.32 -4.59 -1.21
C CYS A 222 -8.94 -3.36 -0.55
N VAL A 223 -8.25 -2.89 0.48
CA VAL A 223 -8.59 -1.70 1.26
C VAL A 223 -7.38 -0.76 1.31
N ASP A 224 -7.59 0.43 1.88
CA ASP A 224 -6.54 1.42 2.16
C ASP A 224 -5.98 2.07 0.89
N PHE A 225 -6.73 3.05 0.39
CA PHE A 225 -6.40 3.84 -0.81
C PHE A 225 -5.76 5.20 -0.49
N GLU A 226 -5.27 5.40 0.73
CA GLU A 226 -4.73 6.70 1.17
C GLU A 226 -3.45 7.13 0.42
N TYR A 227 -2.81 6.19 -0.27
CA TYR A 227 -1.67 6.42 -1.17
C TYR A 227 -2.02 6.31 -2.64
N ALA A 228 -3.29 6.16 -3.00
CA ALA A 228 -3.71 6.02 -4.39
C ALA A 228 -3.24 7.18 -5.27
N GLY A 229 -3.01 6.87 -6.52
CA GLY A 229 -2.54 7.82 -7.52
C GLY A 229 -2.28 7.12 -8.83
N PHE A 230 -1.38 7.66 -9.64
CA PHE A 230 -0.94 6.98 -10.83
C PHE A 230 0.42 6.29 -10.65
N SER A 231 0.62 5.23 -11.39
CA SER A 231 1.86 4.48 -11.47
C SER A 231 1.98 3.89 -12.87
N ASN A 232 2.76 2.86 -13.04
CA ASN A 232 2.78 2.00 -14.22
C ASN A 232 2.81 0.53 -13.81
N VAL A 233 2.38 -0.34 -14.72
CA VAL A 233 2.24 -1.78 -14.47
C VAL A 233 3.55 -2.41 -13.96
N ALA A 234 4.69 -2.06 -14.59
CA ALA A 234 5.99 -2.63 -14.23
C ALA A 234 6.44 -2.20 -12.82
N PHE A 235 6.15 -0.96 -12.42
CA PHE A 235 6.45 -0.47 -11.08
C PHE A 235 5.54 -1.12 -10.02
N ASP A 236 4.23 -1.17 -10.27
CA ASP A 236 3.28 -1.77 -9.32
C ASP A 236 3.58 -3.25 -9.05
N ALA A 237 3.90 -4.02 -10.11
CA ALA A 237 4.30 -5.41 -9.96
C ALA A 237 5.59 -5.55 -9.15
N ALA A 238 6.59 -4.71 -9.41
CA ALA A 238 7.86 -4.72 -8.70
C ALA A 238 7.71 -4.33 -7.23
N ASP A 239 6.96 -3.26 -6.94
CA ASP A 239 6.70 -2.79 -5.59
C ASP A 239 5.93 -3.83 -4.76
N LEU A 240 4.94 -4.50 -5.36
CA LEU A 240 4.20 -5.60 -4.73
C LEU A 240 5.11 -6.77 -4.32
N ILE A 241 5.97 -7.22 -5.24
CA ILE A 241 6.88 -8.34 -5.01
C ILE A 241 7.94 -7.98 -3.98
N GLU A 242 8.47 -6.76 -4.03
CA GLU A 242 9.57 -6.31 -3.17
C GLU A 242 9.12 -5.68 -1.86
N HIS A 243 7.82 -5.48 -1.64
CA HIS A 243 7.31 -5.04 -0.34
C HIS A 243 7.64 -6.06 0.75
N ILE A 244 7.97 -5.61 1.96
CA ILE A 244 8.36 -6.48 3.09
C ILE A 244 7.29 -7.55 3.36
N SER A 245 6.01 -7.23 3.27
CA SER A 245 4.93 -8.21 3.44
C SER A 245 4.91 -9.30 2.36
N GLY A 246 5.52 -9.05 1.21
CA GLY A 246 5.67 -10.02 0.12
C GLY A 246 6.77 -11.07 0.35
N ARG A 247 7.64 -10.87 1.37
CA ARG A 247 8.77 -11.78 1.64
C ARG A 247 8.35 -13.19 2.07
N ALA A 248 7.16 -13.35 2.63
CA ALA A 248 6.62 -14.65 2.98
C ALA A 248 6.19 -15.49 1.76
N VAL A 249 6.08 -14.87 0.58
CA VAL A 249 5.69 -15.55 -0.66
C VAL A 249 6.95 -16.01 -1.40
N PRO A 250 7.08 -17.30 -1.73
CA PRO A 250 8.22 -17.83 -2.49
C PRO A 250 8.39 -17.19 -3.87
N ASP A 251 9.63 -16.96 -4.29
CA ASP A 251 9.95 -16.41 -5.63
C ASP A 251 9.37 -17.26 -6.78
N SER A 252 9.27 -18.59 -6.58
CA SER A 252 8.66 -19.48 -7.57
C SER A 252 7.18 -19.22 -7.81
N ILE A 253 6.47 -18.68 -6.81
CA ILE A 253 5.08 -18.23 -6.96
C ILE A 253 5.07 -16.89 -7.71
N TRP A 254 5.88 -15.93 -7.27
CA TRP A 254 5.95 -14.62 -7.90
C TRP A 254 6.32 -14.69 -9.39
N THR A 255 7.30 -15.52 -9.77
CA THR A 255 7.69 -15.69 -11.16
C THR A 255 6.58 -16.24 -12.04
N GLN A 256 5.74 -17.14 -11.51
CA GLN A 256 4.55 -17.63 -12.20
C GLN A 256 3.48 -16.55 -12.39
N LEU A 257 3.42 -15.56 -11.51
CA LEU A 257 2.40 -14.50 -11.52
C LEU A 257 2.80 -13.30 -12.38
N LEU A 258 4.03 -13.21 -12.87
CA LEU A 258 4.47 -12.05 -13.65
C LEU A 258 3.55 -11.73 -14.85
N PRO A 259 3.11 -12.72 -15.67
CA PRO A 259 2.15 -12.45 -16.75
C PRO A 259 0.80 -11.93 -16.22
N ASP A 260 0.30 -12.50 -15.12
CA ASP A 260 -0.98 -12.11 -14.51
C ASP A 260 -0.91 -10.68 -13.94
N LEU A 261 0.28 -10.25 -13.50
CA LEU A 261 0.58 -8.87 -13.06
C LEU A 261 0.90 -7.92 -14.22
N GLY A 262 0.74 -8.36 -15.48
CA GLY A 262 0.97 -7.55 -16.66
C GLY A 262 2.45 -7.32 -17.02
N VAL A 263 3.36 -8.11 -16.44
CA VAL A 263 4.78 -8.08 -16.81
C VAL A 263 4.99 -8.95 -18.05
N THR A 264 5.37 -8.32 -19.16
CA THR A 264 5.59 -8.91 -20.46
C THR A 264 7.02 -8.62 -20.96
N ASP A 265 7.42 -9.19 -22.07
CA ASP A 265 8.74 -8.91 -22.68
C ASP A 265 8.92 -7.42 -22.97
N ALA A 266 7.84 -6.71 -23.29
CA ALA A 266 7.88 -5.29 -23.64
C ALA A 266 8.28 -4.39 -22.43
N ASN A 267 7.92 -4.78 -21.21
CA ASN A 267 8.20 -4.00 -20.00
C ASN A 267 9.13 -4.73 -19.00
N ARG A 268 9.63 -5.93 -19.34
CA ARG A 268 10.49 -6.76 -18.49
C ARG A 268 11.71 -5.99 -17.96
N ARG A 269 12.39 -5.27 -18.82
CA ARG A 269 13.57 -4.50 -18.42
C ARG A 269 13.24 -3.42 -17.40
N GLN A 270 12.11 -2.72 -17.60
CA GLN A 270 11.65 -1.71 -16.67
C GLN A 270 11.20 -2.35 -15.33
N PHE A 271 10.51 -3.50 -15.39
CA PHE A 271 10.15 -4.27 -14.20
C PHE A 271 11.39 -4.66 -13.39
N THR A 272 12.42 -5.23 -14.02
CA THR A 272 13.65 -5.64 -13.32
C THR A 272 14.38 -4.45 -12.68
N ALA A 273 14.42 -3.29 -13.35
CA ALA A 273 15.00 -2.08 -12.81
C ALA A 273 14.20 -1.55 -11.61
N ASN A 274 12.88 -1.54 -11.70
CA ASN A 274 11.98 -1.18 -10.59
C ASN A 274 12.15 -2.16 -9.42
N GLN A 275 12.23 -3.46 -9.69
CA GLN A 275 12.39 -4.49 -8.68
C GLN A 275 13.66 -4.28 -7.86
N ARG A 276 14.81 -4.10 -8.51
CA ARG A 276 16.08 -3.81 -7.83
C ARG A 276 16.02 -2.51 -7.03
N THR A 277 15.39 -1.48 -7.60
CA THR A 277 15.22 -0.18 -6.94
C THR A 277 14.31 -0.27 -5.71
N CYS A 278 13.18 -0.96 -5.79
CA CYS A 278 12.27 -1.19 -4.67
C CYS A 278 12.94 -2.00 -3.56
N ALA A 279 13.65 -3.09 -3.93
CA ALA A 279 14.38 -3.90 -2.96
C ALA A 279 15.45 -3.09 -2.22
N LEU A 280 16.24 -2.31 -2.96
CA LEU A 280 17.29 -1.48 -2.39
C LEU A 280 16.70 -0.36 -1.51
N ARG A 281 15.58 0.23 -1.92
CA ARG A 281 14.85 1.21 -1.10
C ARG A 281 14.39 0.62 0.23
N TRP A 282 13.88 -0.61 0.25
CA TRP A 282 13.49 -1.28 1.48
C TRP A 282 14.71 -1.58 2.38
N LEU A 283 15.86 -1.95 1.80
CA LEU A 283 17.11 -2.09 2.54
C LEU A 283 17.52 -0.77 3.20
N ALA A 284 17.42 0.36 2.47
CA ALA A 284 17.69 1.68 3.00
C ALA A 284 16.73 2.10 4.13
N VAL A 285 15.46 1.67 4.09
CA VAL A 285 14.49 1.88 5.19
C VAL A 285 14.89 1.08 6.41
N LEU A 286 15.23 -0.19 6.23
CA LEU A 286 15.61 -1.09 7.31
C LEU A 286 16.96 -0.74 7.93
N TRP A 287 17.87 -0.11 7.18
CA TRP A 287 19.16 0.35 7.68
C TRP A 287 19.05 1.15 8.98
N LYS A 288 18.08 2.06 9.08
CA LYS A 288 17.84 2.86 10.29
C LYS A 288 17.33 2.03 11.48
N GLN A 289 16.83 0.85 11.23
CA GLN A 289 16.17 -0.01 12.22
C GLN A 289 16.88 -1.36 12.36
N ARG A 290 18.08 -1.53 11.76
CA ARG A 290 18.78 -2.82 11.64
C ARG A 290 19.04 -3.52 12.97
N ASP A 291 19.28 -2.75 14.03
CA ASP A 291 19.50 -3.34 15.37
C ASP A 291 18.21 -3.93 15.95
N ARG A 292 17.08 -3.25 15.72
CA ARG A 292 15.75 -3.67 16.21
C ARG A 292 15.10 -4.71 15.31
N ARG A 293 15.35 -4.64 14.00
CA ARG A 293 14.77 -5.50 12.96
C ARG A 293 15.86 -6.28 12.22
N ARG A 294 16.76 -6.90 13.00
CA ARG A 294 17.97 -7.53 12.46
C ARG A 294 17.67 -8.63 11.44
N GLU A 295 16.74 -9.51 11.74
CA GLU A 295 16.36 -10.60 10.84
C GLU A 295 15.82 -10.07 9.50
N GLU A 296 14.89 -9.15 9.54
CA GLU A 296 14.32 -8.56 8.34
C GLU A 296 15.38 -7.79 7.52
N PHE A 297 16.29 -7.11 8.19
CA PHE A 297 17.42 -6.45 7.53
C PHE A 297 18.31 -7.45 6.82
N THR A 298 18.67 -8.57 7.48
CA THR A 298 19.52 -9.61 6.89
C THR A 298 18.85 -10.22 5.65
N VAL A 299 17.59 -10.64 5.78
CA VAL A 299 16.80 -11.18 4.65
C VAL A 299 16.73 -10.19 3.49
N GLN A 300 16.52 -8.89 3.78
CA GLN A 300 16.46 -7.87 2.73
C GLN A 300 17.82 -7.62 2.08
N HIS A 301 18.90 -7.69 2.84
CA HIS A 301 20.26 -7.58 2.32
C HIS A 301 20.56 -8.70 1.32
N GLU A 302 20.34 -9.97 1.73
CA GLU A 302 20.50 -11.15 0.88
C GLU A 302 19.61 -11.05 -0.39
N ARG A 303 18.40 -10.52 -0.23
CA ARG A 303 17.47 -10.28 -1.34
C ARG A 303 18.07 -9.33 -2.37
N VAL A 304 18.63 -8.20 -1.94
CA VAL A 304 19.24 -7.23 -2.85
C VAL A 304 20.46 -7.86 -3.55
N GLU A 305 21.34 -8.56 -2.82
CA GLU A 305 22.47 -9.26 -3.43
C GLU A 305 22.02 -10.26 -4.51
N MET A 306 21.01 -11.07 -4.23
CA MET A 306 20.47 -12.04 -5.17
C MET A 306 19.94 -11.37 -6.46
N LEU A 307 19.26 -10.23 -6.36
CA LEU A 307 18.72 -9.51 -7.52
C LEU A 307 19.79 -8.94 -8.45
N TYR A 308 21.02 -8.74 -7.97
CA TYR A 308 22.17 -8.28 -8.76
C TYR A 308 23.05 -9.44 -9.29
N ASN A 309 22.81 -10.66 -8.86
CA ASN A 309 23.57 -11.83 -9.26
C ASN A 309 22.91 -12.57 -10.44
N SER A 310 23.68 -13.46 -11.07
CA SER A 310 23.20 -14.34 -12.17
C SER A 310 22.11 -15.34 -11.73
N THR A 311 21.86 -15.47 -10.44
CA THR A 311 20.83 -16.34 -9.85
C THR A 311 19.48 -15.67 -9.71
N ASN A 312 19.32 -14.45 -10.22
CA ASN A 312 18.05 -13.73 -10.17
C ASN A 312 16.95 -14.51 -10.91
N PRO A 313 15.91 -15.03 -10.24
CA PRO A 313 14.88 -15.85 -10.86
C PRO A 313 13.93 -15.05 -11.76
N TYR A 314 14.04 -13.72 -11.75
CA TYR A 314 13.20 -12.81 -12.53
C TYR A 314 13.90 -12.27 -13.79
N ALA A 315 15.18 -12.60 -13.99
CA ALA A 315 15.99 -12.11 -15.10
C ALA A 315 15.59 -12.73 -16.46
#